data_8fcbd47aed44d749d2d87feb3aa11af1
#
_entry.id   8fcbd47aed44d749d2d87feb3aa11af1
#
_cell.length_a   1.000
_cell.length_b   1.000
_cell.length_c   1.000
_cell.angle_alpha   90.00
_cell.angle_beta   90.00
_cell.angle_gamma   90.00
#
_symmetry.space_group_name_H-M   'P 1'
#
loop_
_entity.id
_entity.type
_entity.pdbx_description
1 polymer ?
#
loop_
_entity_poly.entity_id
_entity_poly.type
_entity_poly.pdbx_seq_one_letter_code
_entity_poly.pdbx_strand_id
1 'polypeptide(L)'
;MESGQKSVYVKSVKDFVQRLEDQRFGIVVVGSSVFEDKDIFLELYVSEKKRLLDGQRLTPQELLSWTDNFGLFASKETIGIYQAEKISPSLQEFIVNYSQRPNPQLTLFLFINKAEFFSSFSPKLSQALCLSLFGEYFAERDSRIAQVLVKRAEDAQLSCSLGVAKLFVSKFPQAGVFEMFSEFQKLLCQIGDKECLEAADVQSFIEKKEAVSLWKLRDALLRKEHATAQSLIQALVVDLGEDPLAILNFLRNQYLSGLRAIAGQSKDRKMQIFLAAGETTLLNGLNVFFHVESLIKNNWQDALLSLETMVGRL
;
A
#
# COMPACT_ATOMS: atom_id res chain seq x y z
N MET A 1 -41.54 4.78 23.81
CA MET A 1 -40.59 3.68 23.53
C MET A 1 -40.31 3.74 22.03
N GLU A 2 -39.33 4.53 21.61
CA GLU A 2 -38.88 4.55 20.21
C GLU A 2 -38.13 3.23 19.96
N SER A 3 -38.63 2.44 19.03
CA SER A 3 -37.97 1.22 18.57
C SER A 3 -36.62 1.57 18.01
N GLY A 4 -35.58 1.36 18.79
CA GLY A 4 -34.19 1.58 18.35
C GLY A 4 -33.98 0.87 17.02
N GLN A 5 -33.64 1.62 15.99
CA GLN A 5 -33.38 1.09 14.66
C GLN A 5 -32.22 0.10 14.77
N LYS A 6 -32.44 -1.15 14.36
CA LYS A 6 -31.40 -2.21 14.41
C LYS A 6 -30.29 -1.91 13.40
N SER A 7 -29.07 -2.32 13.71
CA SER A 7 -27.95 -2.24 12.77
C SER A 7 -28.24 -3.03 11.49
N VAL A 8 -27.78 -2.49 10.38
CA VAL A 8 -27.96 -3.04 9.05
C VAL A 8 -26.69 -3.77 8.64
N TYR A 9 -26.84 -5.07 8.36
CA TYR A 9 -25.73 -5.91 7.90
C TYR A 9 -25.80 -6.11 6.41
N VAL A 10 -24.68 -5.86 5.74
CA VAL A 10 -24.52 -6.11 4.30
C VAL A 10 -23.31 -7.00 4.05
N LYS A 11 -23.39 -7.81 3.00
CA LYS A 11 -22.33 -8.73 2.58
C LYS A 11 -21.66 -8.28 1.29
N SER A 12 -22.26 -7.35 0.56
CA SER A 12 -21.72 -6.85 -0.68
C SER A 12 -21.35 -5.39 -0.55
N VAL A 13 -20.23 -5.01 -1.16
CA VAL A 13 -19.79 -3.61 -1.22
C VAL A 13 -20.79 -2.76 -2.00
N LYS A 14 -21.44 -3.31 -3.02
CA LYS A 14 -22.47 -2.59 -3.80
C LYS A 14 -23.64 -2.16 -2.92
N ASP A 15 -24.18 -3.07 -2.12
CA ASP A 15 -25.28 -2.75 -1.19
C ASP A 15 -24.84 -1.78 -0.10
N PHE A 16 -23.58 -1.90 0.33
CA PHE A 16 -22.99 -0.99 1.31
C PHE A 16 -22.95 0.45 0.77
N VAL A 17 -22.43 0.64 -0.44
CA VAL A 17 -22.34 1.96 -1.08
C VAL A 17 -23.74 2.56 -1.29
N GLN A 18 -24.65 1.79 -1.84
CA GLN A 18 -26.02 2.26 -2.06
C GLN A 18 -26.67 2.76 -0.75
N ARG A 19 -26.46 2.02 0.37
CA ARG A 19 -27.00 2.45 1.66
C ARG A 19 -26.32 3.70 2.23
N LEU A 20 -25.01 3.89 1.99
CA LEU A 20 -24.31 5.11 2.36
C LEU A 20 -24.82 6.35 1.58
N GLU A 21 -25.25 6.14 0.32
CA GLU A 21 -25.84 7.18 -0.51
C GLU A 21 -27.28 7.48 -0.11
N ASP A 22 -28.08 6.44 0.18
CA ASP A 22 -29.50 6.55 0.50
C ASP A 22 -29.76 7.18 1.89
N GLN A 23 -28.91 6.85 2.86
CA GLN A 23 -29.07 7.38 4.23
C GLN A 23 -27.72 7.54 4.95
N ARG A 24 -27.71 8.47 5.89
CA ARG A 24 -26.54 8.69 6.73
C ARG A 24 -26.54 7.77 7.95
N PHE A 25 -25.42 7.14 8.21
CA PHE A 25 -25.15 6.37 9.40
C PHE A 25 -24.17 7.11 10.31
N GLY A 26 -24.50 7.18 11.61
CA GLY A 26 -23.57 7.74 12.61
C GLY A 26 -22.38 6.81 12.88
N ILE A 27 -22.59 5.49 12.70
CA ILE A 27 -21.53 4.49 12.83
C ILE A 27 -21.53 3.58 11.61
N VAL A 28 -20.34 3.35 11.07
CA VAL A 28 -20.07 2.41 9.98
C VAL A 28 -19.01 1.44 10.45
N VAL A 29 -19.25 0.15 10.29
CA VAL A 29 -18.31 -0.91 10.70
C VAL A 29 -17.88 -1.70 9.46
N VAL A 30 -16.58 -1.76 9.23
CA VAL A 30 -15.98 -2.55 8.16
C VAL A 30 -15.10 -3.63 8.77
N GLY A 31 -15.48 -4.88 8.59
CA GLY A 31 -14.69 -6.04 8.98
C GLY A 31 -13.88 -6.58 7.80
N SER A 32 -12.55 -6.57 7.89
CA SER A 32 -11.65 -7.11 6.86
C SER A 32 -10.41 -7.70 7.50
N SER A 33 -9.93 -8.83 6.99
CA SER A 33 -8.64 -9.39 7.40
C SER A 33 -7.43 -8.59 6.90
N VAL A 34 -7.64 -7.65 5.97
CA VAL A 34 -6.60 -6.85 5.34
C VAL A 34 -6.55 -5.45 5.94
N PHE A 35 -5.40 -5.11 6.51
CA PHE A 35 -5.22 -3.84 7.24
C PHE A 35 -5.34 -2.60 6.34
N GLU A 36 -4.90 -2.69 5.09
CA GLU A 36 -4.94 -1.58 4.13
C GLU A 36 -6.34 -1.25 3.61
N ASP A 37 -7.33 -2.12 3.80
CA ASP A 37 -8.70 -1.88 3.33
C ASP A 37 -9.31 -0.60 3.92
N LYS A 38 -8.90 -0.20 5.15
CA LYS A 38 -9.32 1.07 5.76
C LYS A 38 -9.03 2.28 4.86
N ASP A 39 -7.85 2.28 4.22
CA ASP A 39 -7.40 3.39 3.37
C ASP A 39 -8.21 3.42 2.07
N ILE A 40 -8.45 2.23 1.48
CA ILE A 40 -9.30 2.07 0.30
C ILE A 40 -10.71 2.59 0.58
N PHE A 41 -11.32 2.17 1.71
CA PHE A 41 -12.68 2.59 2.05
C PHE A 41 -12.79 4.09 2.33
N LEU A 42 -11.83 4.64 3.07
CA LEU A 42 -11.83 6.09 3.36
C LEU A 42 -11.57 6.93 2.11
N GLU A 43 -10.77 6.46 1.17
CA GLU A 43 -10.52 7.17 -0.07
C GLU A 43 -11.71 7.13 -1.02
N LEU A 44 -12.38 5.98 -1.14
CA LEU A 44 -13.54 5.83 -2.03
C LEU A 44 -14.81 6.49 -1.50
N TYR A 45 -15.08 6.35 -0.21
CA TYR A 45 -16.42 6.61 0.33
C TYR A 45 -16.49 7.77 1.33
N VAL A 46 -15.37 8.44 1.59
CA VAL A 46 -15.33 9.61 2.47
C VAL A 46 -14.79 10.82 1.72
N SER A 47 -15.66 11.75 1.37
CA SER A 47 -15.33 13.00 0.69
C SER A 47 -15.06 14.17 1.65
N GLU A 48 -15.57 14.09 2.87
CA GLU A 48 -15.42 15.11 3.90
C GLU A 48 -14.09 15.00 4.63
N LYS A 49 -13.82 15.96 5.52
CA LYS A 49 -12.64 15.96 6.37
C LYS A 49 -12.59 14.67 7.21
N LYS A 50 -11.47 13.97 7.12
CA LYS A 50 -11.27 12.67 7.77
C LYS A 50 -10.07 12.68 8.71
N ARG A 51 -10.22 11.96 9.82
CA ARG A 51 -9.15 11.66 10.79
C ARG A 51 -9.05 10.18 11.00
N LEU A 52 -7.82 9.68 11.15
CA LEU A 52 -7.54 8.29 11.49
C LEU A 52 -6.97 8.21 12.90
N LEU A 53 -7.59 7.39 13.74
CA LEU A 53 -7.20 7.16 15.13
C LEU A 53 -6.84 5.69 15.34
N ASP A 54 -5.79 5.45 16.14
CA ASP A 54 -5.37 4.10 16.51
C ASP A 54 -6.21 3.59 17.67
N GLY A 55 -7.00 2.55 17.45
CA GLY A 55 -7.85 1.96 18.47
C GLY A 55 -7.09 1.44 19.70
N GLN A 56 -5.83 1.07 19.54
CA GLN A 56 -4.99 0.63 20.67
C GLN A 56 -4.59 1.77 21.60
N ARG A 57 -4.47 2.99 21.07
CA ARG A 57 -4.01 4.17 21.82
C ARG A 57 -5.13 5.11 22.21
N LEU A 58 -6.30 4.96 21.61
CA LEU A 58 -7.43 5.85 21.78
C LEU A 58 -8.03 5.70 23.18
N THR A 59 -8.27 6.84 23.85
CA THR A 59 -8.95 6.91 25.13
C THR A 59 -10.40 7.37 25.00
N PRO A 60 -11.30 7.01 25.95
CA PRO A 60 -12.68 7.52 25.94
C PRO A 60 -12.77 9.06 25.96
N GLN A 61 -11.88 9.73 26.70
CA GLN A 61 -11.83 11.19 26.79
C GLN A 61 -11.47 11.84 25.44
N GLU A 62 -10.50 11.26 24.73
CA GLU A 62 -10.14 11.74 23.39
C GLU A 62 -11.30 11.58 22.43
N LEU A 63 -11.97 10.41 22.38
CA LEU A 63 -13.10 10.21 21.49
C LEU A 63 -14.25 11.15 21.87
N LEU A 64 -14.54 11.33 23.17
CA LEU A 64 -15.55 12.26 23.66
C LEU A 64 -15.26 13.69 23.19
N SER A 65 -14.02 14.14 23.28
CA SER A 65 -13.64 15.49 22.82
C SER A 65 -13.94 15.74 21.33
N TRP A 66 -13.95 14.68 20.51
CA TRP A 66 -14.30 14.77 19.10
C TRP A 66 -15.79 14.61 18.83
N THR A 67 -16.51 13.82 19.65
CA THR A 67 -17.96 13.57 19.47
C THR A 67 -18.83 14.69 20.03
N ASP A 68 -18.36 15.42 21.05
CA ASP A 68 -19.11 16.48 21.73
C ASP A 68 -18.80 17.89 21.21
N ASN A 69 -17.76 18.08 20.40
CA ASN A 69 -17.43 19.39 19.85
C ASN A 69 -18.42 19.80 18.73
N PHE A 70 -19.53 20.39 19.15
CA PHE A 70 -20.51 21.02 18.26
C PHE A 70 -20.14 22.49 18.03
N GLY A 71 -19.32 22.76 17.02
CA GLY A 71 -19.22 24.13 16.50
C GLY A 71 -20.54 24.50 15.79
N LEU A 72 -21.08 25.66 16.04
CA LEU A 72 -22.26 26.21 15.34
C LEU A 72 -22.11 26.23 13.79
N PHE A 73 -20.88 26.05 13.31
CA PHE A 73 -20.49 25.98 11.89
C PHE A 73 -19.74 24.69 11.55
N ALA A 74 -19.95 23.59 12.28
CA ALA A 74 -19.21 22.34 12.06
C ALA A 74 -19.54 21.78 10.67
N SER A 75 -18.51 21.68 9.83
CA SER A 75 -18.57 20.86 8.61
C SER A 75 -18.70 19.38 9.00
N LYS A 76 -19.30 18.59 8.12
CA LYS A 76 -19.35 17.14 8.28
C LYS A 76 -17.93 16.58 8.40
N GLU A 77 -17.70 15.73 9.40
CA GLU A 77 -16.42 15.09 9.62
C GLU A 77 -16.58 13.57 9.73
N THR A 78 -15.52 12.85 9.33
CA THR A 78 -15.43 11.40 9.52
C THR A 78 -14.23 11.05 10.39
N ILE A 79 -14.44 10.23 11.41
CA ILE A 79 -13.38 9.65 12.24
C ILE A 79 -13.30 8.16 11.91
N GLY A 80 -12.14 7.72 11.38
CA GLY A 80 -11.80 6.32 11.20
C GLY A 80 -11.01 5.80 12.40
N ILE A 81 -11.47 4.75 13.03
CA ILE A 81 -10.75 4.05 14.11
C ILE A 81 -10.26 2.73 13.51
N TYR A 82 -8.95 2.61 13.28
CA TYR A 82 -8.36 1.35 12.83
C TYR A 82 -7.93 0.50 14.03
N GLN A 83 -7.79 -0.82 13.81
CA GLN A 83 -7.58 -1.81 14.88
C GLN A 83 -8.64 -1.69 15.99
N ALA A 84 -9.90 -1.48 15.60
CA ALA A 84 -10.99 -1.29 16.56
C ALA A 84 -11.21 -2.52 17.47
N GLU A 85 -10.68 -3.69 17.13
CA GLU A 85 -10.64 -4.85 18.02
C GLU A 85 -9.70 -4.70 19.22
N LYS A 86 -8.86 -3.65 19.25
CA LYS A 86 -7.92 -3.38 20.35
C LYS A 86 -8.38 -2.26 21.29
N ILE A 87 -9.55 -1.67 21.05
CA ILE A 87 -10.10 -0.63 21.92
C ILE A 87 -10.39 -1.18 23.32
N SER A 88 -10.21 -0.33 24.33
CA SER A 88 -10.47 -0.70 25.72
C SER A 88 -11.94 -1.05 25.98
N PRO A 89 -12.28 -1.87 26.98
CA PRO A 89 -13.68 -2.17 27.33
C PRO A 89 -14.52 -0.92 27.60
N SER A 90 -13.94 0.09 28.26
CA SER A 90 -14.61 1.38 28.52
C SER A 90 -14.91 2.14 27.22
N LEU A 91 -14.03 2.08 26.23
CA LEU A 91 -14.26 2.69 24.93
C LEU A 91 -15.29 1.91 24.10
N GLN A 92 -15.32 0.58 24.22
CA GLN A 92 -16.38 -0.24 23.61
C GLN A 92 -17.76 0.16 24.15
N GLU A 93 -17.89 0.28 25.46
CA GLU A 93 -19.12 0.72 26.11
C GLU A 93 -19.52 2.14 25.67
N PHE A 94 -18.56 3.06 25.60
CA PHE A 94 -18.79 4.41 25.09
C PHE A 94 -19.35 4.39 23.67
N ILE A 95 -18.75 3.63 22.75
CA ILE A 95 -19.18 3.53 21.34
C ILE A 95 -20.59 2.91 21.25
N VAL A 96 -20.87 1.86 22.06
CA VAL A 96 -22.22 1.26 22.10
C VAL A 96 -23.27 2.28 22.56
N ASN A 97 -23.00 3.04 23.62
CA ASN A 97 -23.88 4.09 24.11
C ASN A 97 -24.06 5.23 23.08
N TYR A 98 -22.96 5.68 22.47
CA TYR A 98 -22.95 6.68 21.41
C TYR A 98 -23.79 6.24 20.20
N SER A 99 -23.78 4.94 19.87
CA SER A 99 -24.56 4.39 18.75
C SER A 99 -26.07 4.59 18.87
N GLN A 100 -26.58 4.83 20.07
CA GLN A 100 -28.03 5.06 20.31
C GLN A 100 -28.46 6.47 19.88
N ARG A 101 -27.56 7.45 20.01
CA ARG A 101 -27.81 8.86 19.62
C ARG A 101 -26.53 9.47 19.04
N PRO A 102 -26.13 9.05 17.83
CA PRO A 102 -24.93 9.57 17.23
C PRO A 102 -25.08 11.03 16.82
N ASN A 103 -23.97 11.77 16.86
CA ASN A 103 -23.91 13.12 16.37
C ASN A 103 -24.20 13.14 14.85
N PRO A 104 -25.20 13.90 14.36
CA PRO A 104 -25.58 13.94 12.95
C PRO A 104 -24.50 14.58 12.04
N GLN A 105 -23.51 15.29 12.59
CA GLN A 105 -22.41 15.88 11.83
C GLN A 105 -21.16 14.99 11.77
N LEU A 106 -21.14 13.89 12.55
CA LEU A 106 -20.00 13.00 12.65
C LEU A 106 -20.36 11.59 12.21
N THR A 107 -19.49 10.96 11.42
CA THR A 107 -19.56 9.53 11.12
C THR A 107 -18.32 8.83 11.71
N LEU A 108 -18.54 7.81 12.52
CA LEU A 108 -17.48 6.94 13.02
C LEU A 108 -17.34 5.73 12.11
N PHE A 109 -16.19 5.57 11.47
CA PHE A 109 -15.81 4.32 10.78
C PHE A 109 -14.97 3.45 11.70
N LEU A 110 -15.42 2.24 11.99
CA LEU A 110 -14.70 1.25 12.78
C LEU A 110 -14.14 0.18 11.85
N PHE A 111 -12.83 0.08 11.75
CA PHE A 111 -12.12 -0.94 10.97
C PHE A 111 -11.66 -2.06 11.88
N ILE A 112 -12.21 -3.24 11.70
CA ILE A 112 -12.01 -4.42 12.55
C ILE A 112 -11.29 -5.50 11.73
N ASN A 113 -10.12 -5.96 12.19
CA ASN A 113 -9.34 -6.97 11.48
C ASN A 113 -9.52 -8.39 12.04
N LYS A 114 -10.35 -8.58 13.08
CA LYS A 114 -10.65 -9.90 13.68
C LYS A 114 -12.11 -10.24 13.53
N ALA A 115 -12.41 -11.37 12.86
CA ALA A 115 -13.76 -11.81 12.58
C ALA A 115 -14.57 -12.09 13.87
N GLU A 116 -13.94 -12.67 14.90
CA GLU A 116 -14.58 -12.97 16.18
C GLU A 116 -15.02 -11.68 16.89
N PHE A 117 -14.17 -10.64 16.87
CA PHE A 117 -14.51 -9.35 17.46
C PHE A 117 -15.62 -8.68 16.66
N PHE A 118 -15.55 -8.68 15.33
CA PHE A 118 -16.62 -8.14 14.48
C PHE A 118 -17.97 -8.80 14.81
N SER A 119 -18.01 -10.12 14.89
CA SER A 119 -19.23 -10.90 15.14
C SER A 119 -19.79 -10.68 16.56
N SER A 120 -18.95 -10.37 17.54
CA SER A 120 -19.36 -10.16 18.92
C SER A 120 -19.68 -8.70 19.26
N PHE A 121 -19.07 -7.75 18.58
CA PHE A 121 -19.18 -6.32 18.87
C PHE A 121 -20.24 -5.63 18.02
N SER A 122 -20.26 -5.84 16.70
CA SER A 122 -21.19 -5.15 15.81
C SER A 122 -22.68 -5.36 16.15
N PRO A 123 -23.15 -6.52 16.69
CA PRO A 123 -24.55 -6.68 17.11
C PRO A 123 -24.96 -5.82 18.31
N LYS A 124 -23.98 -5.31 19.07
CA LYS A 124 -24.25 -4.44 20.23
C LYS A 124 -24.54 -2.99 19.84
N LEU A 125 -24.19 -2.61 18.60
CA LEU A 125 -24.38 -1.24 18.09
C LEU A 125 -25.83 -1.05 17.64
N SER A 126 -26.33 0.18 17.80
CA SER A 126 -27.61 0.64 17.28
C SER A 126 -27.36 1.51 16.06
N GLN A 127 -28.27 1.47 15.08
CA GLN A 127 -28.24 2.34 13.89
C GLN A 127 -26.88 2.34 13.13
N ALA A 128 -26.16 1.23 13.16
CA ALA A 128 -24.88 1.09 12.46
C ALA A 128 -25.05 0.39 11.10
N LEU A 129 -24.25 0.77 10.13
CA LEU A 129 -24.07 0.04 8.87
C LEU A 129 -22.83 -0.87 9.00
N CYS A 130 -23.03 -2.15 8.87
CA CYS A 130 -21.97 -3.15 9.05
C CYS A 130 -21.70 -3.91 7.75
N LEU A 131 -20.46 -3.85 7.27
CA LEU A 131 -19.98 -4.61 6.12
C LEU A 131 -18.94 -5.63 6.56
N SER A 132 -19.13 -6.90 6.19
CA SER A 132 -18.16 -7.96 6.42
C SER A 132 -17.47 -8.38 5.13
N LEU A 133 -16.16 -8.20 5.07
CA LEU A 133 -15.29 -8.63 3.97
C LEU A 133 -14.42 -9.85 4.35
N PHE A 134 -14.69 -10.46 5.50
CA PHE A 134 -14.05 -11.73 5.86
C PHE A 134 -14.46 -12.81 4.87
N GLY A 135 -13.49 -13.35 4.13
CA GLY A 135 -13.75 -14.33 3.07
C GLY A 135 -14.11 -13.75 1.70
N GLU A 136 -13.90 -12.43 1.50
CA GLU A 136 -14.02 -11.79 0.19
C GLU A 136 -13.04 -12.41 -0.82
N TYR A 137 -13.47 -12.49 -2.10
CA TYR A 137 -12.60 -12.94 -3.19
C TYR A 137 -11.61 -11.85 -3.60
N PHE A 138 -10.39 -12.25 -3.95
CA PHE A 138 -9.34 -11.33 -4.41
C PHE A 138 -9.80 -10.42 -5.56
N ALA A 139 -10.56 -10.96 -6.51
CA ALA A 139 -11.06 -10.19 -7.66
C ALA A 139 -11.98 -9.01 -7.28
N GLU A 140 -12.74 -9.14 -6.19
CA GLU A 140 -13.59 -8.05 -5.67
C GLU A 140 -12.73 -6.96 -5.03
N ARG A 141 -11.72 -7.36 -4.26
CA ARG A 141 -10.75 -6.44 -3.68
C ARG A 141 -9.94 -5.71 -4.75
N ASP A 142 -9.45 -6.41 -5.76
CA ASP A 142 -8.72 -5.82 -6.89
C ASP A 142 -9.59 -4.81 -7.64
N SER A 143 -10.89 -5.08 -7.76
CA SER A 143 -11.83 -4.14 -8.36
C SER A 143 -11.98 -2.86 -7.55
N ARG A 144 -11.96 -2.93 -6.20
CA ARG A 144 -11.96 -1.73 -5.34
C ARG A 144 -10.66 -0.94 -5.45
N ILE A 145 -9.53 -1.64 -5.46
CA ILE A 145 -8.24 -0.97 -5.68
C ILE A 145 -8.24 -0.23 -7.02
N ALA A 146 -8.74 -0.88 -8.09
CA ALA A 146 -8.86 -0.24 -9.39
C ALA A 146 -9.75 1.01 -9.37
N GLN A 147 -10.84 1.02 -8.59
CA GLN A 147 -11.69 2.21 -8.42
C GLN A 147 -10.93 3.36 -7.73
N VAL A 148 -10.09 3.05 -6.73
CA VAL A 148 -9.21 4.07 -6.11
C VAL A 148 -8.25 4.65 -7.14
N LEU A 149 -7.66 3.80 -8.00
CA LEU A 149 -6.75 4.27 -9.05
C LEU A 149 -7.45 5.18 -10.05
N VAL A 150 -8.70 4.87 -10.44
CA VAL A 150 -9.51 5.75 -11.30
C VAL A 150 -9.69 7.11 -10.62
N LYS A 151 -10.11 7.14 -9.36
CA LYS A 151 -10.29 8.39 -8.62
C LYS A 151 -9.00 9.20 -8.51
N ARG A 152 -7.86 8.54 -8.26
CA ARG A 152 -6.55 9.21 -8.21
C ARG A 152 -6.12 9.79 -9.56
N ALA A 153 -6.47 9.13 -10.66
CA ALA A 153 -6.24 9.67 -12.00
C ALA A 153 -7.11 10.90 -12.24
N GLU A 154 -8.40 10.87 -11.83
CA GLU A 154 -9.32 12.01 -11.92
C GLU A 154 -8.82 13.20 -11.08
N ASP A 155 -8.33 12.96 -9.85
CA ASP A 155 -7.73 13.99 -8.99
C ASP A 155 -6.47 14.62 -9.64
N ALA A 156 -5.76 13.85 -10.48
CA ALA A 156 -4.64 14.31 -11.30
C ALA A 156 -5.08 14.90 -12.67
N GLN A 157 -6.38 15.13 -12.86
CA GLN A 157 -6.98 15.65 -14.11
C GLN A 157 -6.77 14.74 -15.32
N LEU A 158 -6.60 13.43 -15.10
CA LEU A 158 -6.39 12.42 -16.13
C LEU A 158 -7.59 11.47 -16.18
N SER A 159 -8.15 11.25 -17.37
CA SER A 159 -9.19 10.25 -17.56
C SER A 159 -8.60 8.84 -17.51
N CYS A 160 -9.17 7.96 -16.69
CA CYS A 160 -8.76 6.55 -16.59
C CYS A 160 -9.98 5.64 -16.57
N SER A 161 -10.09 4.72 -17.52
CA SER A 161 -11.16 3.73 -17.48
C SER A 161 -10.91 2.66 -16.39
N LEU A 162 -11.99 2.12 -15.82
CA LEU A 162 -11.88 1.01 -14.85
C LEU A 162 -11.17 -0.21 -15.44
N GLY A 163 -11.29 -0.45 -16.76
CA GLY A 163 -10.58 -1.53 -17.44
C GLY A 163 -9.07 -1.35 -17.42
N VAL A 164 -8.58 -0.12 -17.66
CA VAL A 164 -7.15 0.22 -17.63
C VAL A 164 -6.61 0.13 -16.20
N ALA A 165 -7.36 0.63 -15.22
CA ALA A 165 -6.98 0.50 -13.81
C ALA A 165 -6.91 -0.97 -13.35
N LYS A 166 -7.86 -1.82 -13.75
CA LYS A 166 -7.81 -3.27 -13.49
C LYS A 166 -6.62 -3.96 -14.18
N LEU A 167 -6.30 -3.55 -15.39
CA LEU A 167 -5.10 -4.04 -16.09
C LEU A 167 -3.86 -3.70 -15.28
N PHE A 168 -3.73 -2.46 -14.76
CA PHE A 168 -2.61 -2.07 -13.91
C PHE A 168 -2.54 -2.94 -12.66
N VAL A 169 -3.64 -3.09 -11.90
CA VAL A 169 -3.69 -3.94 -10.70
C VAL A 169 -3.23 -5.37 -10.99
N SER A 170 -3.67 -5.94 -12.12
CA SER A 170 -3.30 -7.32 -12.50
C SER A 170 -1.81 -7.52 -12.76
N LYS A 171 -1.06 -6.45 -13.01
CA LYS A 171 0.40 -6.49 -13.20
C LYS A 171 1.19 -6.52 -11.90
N PHE A 172 0.52 -6.31 -10.77
CA PHE A 172 1.15 -6.28 -9.43
C PHE A 172 0.49 -7.28 -8.46
N PRO A 173 0.44 -8.59 -8.79
CA PRO A 173 -0.37 -9.56 -8.05
C PRO A 173 0.11 -9.81 -6.61
N GLN A 174 1.34 -9.43 -6.27
CA GLN A 174 1.93 -9.62 -4.95
C GLN A 174 2.25 -8.31 -4.22
N ALA A 175 1.98 -7.17 -4.85
CA ALA A 175 2.26 -5.87 -4.26
C ALA A 175 1.24 -5.52 -3.17
N GLY A 176 1.70 -4.89 -2.11
CA GLY A 176 0.82 -4.23 -1.14
C GLY A 176 0.09 -3.04 -1.79
N VAL A 177 -1.01 -2.61 -1.17
CA VAL A 177 -1.82 -1.51 -1.72
C VAL A 177 -1.01 -0.22 -1.84
N PHE A 178 -0.20 0.10 -0.84
CA PHE A 178 0.64 1.31 -0.86
C PHE A 178 1.72 1.28 -1.93
N GLU A 179 2.33 0.11 -2.14
CA GLU A 179 3.29 -0.08 -3.23
C GLU A 179 2.61 0.13 -4.58
N MET A 180 1.42 -0.46 -4.77
CA MET A 180 0.63 -0.32 -5.99
C MET A 180 0.24 1.15 -6.25
N PHE A 181 -0.14 1.88 -5.20
CA PHE A 181 -0.44 3.31 -5.29
C PHE A 181 0.79 4.14 -5.65
N SER A 182 1.95 3.81 -5.08
CA SER A 182 3.22 4.47 -5.41
C SER A 182 3.61 4.23 -6.88
N GLU A 183 3.51 3.00 -7.36
CA GLU A 183 3.80 2.67 -8.77
C GLU A 183 2.81 3.35 -9.72
N PHE A 184 1.53 3.43 -9.36
CA PHE A 184 0.55 4.14 -10.17
C PHE A 184 0.85 5.65 -10.23
N GLN A 185 1.27 6.25 -9.12
CA GLN A 185 1.69 7.66 -9.10
C GLN A 185 2.89 7.90 -10.02
N LYS A 186 3.88 7.00 -10.05
CA LYS A 186 5.00 7.06 -10.99
C LYS A 186 4.52 7.00 -12.45
N LEU A 187 3.55 6.10 -12.75
CA LEU A 187 2.93 6.03 -14.07
C LEU A 187 2.27 7.36 -14.45
N LEU A 188 1.48 7.96 -13.55
CA LEU A 188 0.83 9.25 -13.80
C LEU A 188 1.86 10.35 -14.09
N CYS A 189 2.98 10.40 -13.34
CA CYS A 189 4.05 11.36 -13.60
C CYS A 189 4.74 11.16 -14.95
N GLN A 190 4.83 9.91 -15.46
CA GLN A 190 5.47 9.63 -16.76
C GLN A 190 4.59 9.96 -17.97
N ILE A 191 3.27 9.99 -17.80
CA ILE A 191 2.34 10.26 -18.90
C ILE A 191 2.41 11.71 -19.38
N GLY A 192 2.84 12.64 -18.50
CA GLY A 192 2.95 14.06 -18.84
C GLY A 192 1.61 14.70 -19.15
N ASP A 193 1.54 15.46 -20.26
CA ASP A 193 0.38 16.29 -20.61
C ASP A 193 -0.76 15.54 -21.34
N LYS A 194 -0.80 14.20 -21.30
CA LYS A 194 -1.92 13.43 -21.84
C LYS A 194 -3.18 13.66 -21.01
N GLU A 195 -4.33 13.64 -21.69
CA GLU A 195 -5.65 13.76 -21.03
C GLU A 195 -6.25 12.40 -20.63
N CYS A 196 -5.72 11.31 -21.15
CA CYS A 196 -6.27 9.96 -20.93
C CYS A 196 -5.15 8.93 -20.74
N LEU A 197 -5.33 8.07 -19.73
CA LEU A 197 -4.50 6.90 -19.50
C LEU A 197 -5.01 5.71 -20.32
N GLU A 198 -4.17 5.16 -21.16
CA GLU A 198 -4.49 4.05 -22.03
C GLU A 198 -3.82 2.74 -21.58
N ALA A 199 -4.34 1.61 -22.06
CA ALA A 199 -3.73 0.30 -21.79
C ALA A 199 -2.28 0.20 -22.32
N ALA A 200 -1.97 0.90 -23.41
CA ALA A 200 -0.62 0.97 -23.97
C ALA A 200 0.38 1.66 -23.03
N ASP A 201 -0.07 2.68 -22.29
CA ASP A 201 0.79 3.38 -21.31
C ASP A 201 1.14 2.45 -20.14
N VAL A 202 0.14 1.71 -19.62
CA VAL A 202 0.36 0.67 -18.60
C VAL A 202 1.33 -0.38 -19.09
N GLN A 203 1.14 -0.88 -20.32
CA GLN A 203 2.02 -1.89 -20.89
C GLN A 203 3.45 -1.38 -21.04
N SER A 204 3.62 -0.17 -21.60
CA SER A 204 4.94 0.46 -21.75
C SER A 204 5.65 0.69 -20.41
N PHE A 205 4.89 1.11 -19.38
CA PHE A 205 5.43 1.28 -18.02
C PHE A 205 5.97 -0.03 -17.45
N ILE A 206 5.20 -1.12 -17.59
CA ILE A 206 5.58 -2.45 -17.11
C ILE A 206 6.78 -2.99 -17.89
N GLU A 207 6.77 -2.85 -19.22
CA GLU A 207 7.89 -3.30 -20.06
C GLU A 207 9.19 -2.57 -19.73
N LYS A 208 9.13 -1.26 -19.46
CA LYS A 208 10.30 -0.50 -18.98
C LYS A 208 10.77 -1.01 -17.63
N LYS A 209 9.85 -1.24 -16.69
CA LYS A 209 10.17 -1.78 -15.35
C LYS A 209 10.78 -3.19 -15.46
N GLU A 210 10.25 -4.05 -16.32
CA GLU A 210 10.80 -5.38 -16.58
C GLU A 210 12.14 -5.32 -17.34
N ALA A 211 12.30 -4.37 -18.27
CA ALA A 211 13.54 -4.17 -19.00
C ALA A 211 14.67 -3.69 -18.09
N VAL A 212 14.33 -2.85 -17.11
CA VAL A 212 15.25 -2.30 -16.10
C VAL A 212 14.99 -3.02 -14.79
N SER A 213 15.51 -4.23 -14.65
CA SER A 213 15.32 -5.01 -13.42
C SER A 213 16.61 -5.15 -12.63
N LEU A 214 16.49 -5.21 -11.31
CA LEU A 214 17.61 -5.52 -10.41
C LEU A 214 18.31 -6.83 -10.76
N TRP A 215 17.57 -7.80 -11.33
CA TRP A 215 18.13 -9.05 -11.82
C TRP A 215 19.06 -8.85 -13.02
N LYS A 216 18.68 -7.98 -13.96
CA LYS A 216 19.53 -7.63 -15.11
C LYS A 216 20.78 -6.87 -14.67
N LEU A 217 20.62 -5.95 -13.69
CA LEU A 217 21.78 -5.26 -13.10
C LEU A 217 22.75 -6.26 -12.49
N ARG A 218 22.25 -7.20 -11.67
CA ARG A 218 23.08 -8.27 -11.09
C ARG A 218 23.82 -9.06 -12.18
N ASP A 219 23.11 -9.46 -13.24
CA ASP A 219 23.69 -10.28 -14.30
C ASP A 219 24.73 -9.50 -15.10
N ALA A 220 24.50 -8.21 -15.38
CA ALA A 220 25.47 -7.33 -16.02
C ALA A 220 26.74 -7.16 -15.18
N LEU A 221 26.59 -6.97 -13.86
CA LEU A 221 27.74 -6.87 -12.94
C LEU A 221 28.53 -8.18 -12.90
N LEU A 222 27.87 -9.33 -12.81
CA LEU A 222 28.53 -10.64 -12.78
C LEU A 222 29.25 -10.96 -14.12
N ARG A 223 28.74 -10.44 -15.23
CA ARG A 223 29.37 -10.59 -16.56
C ARG A 223 30.38 -9.50 -16.88
N LYS A 224 30.58 -8.52 -15.98
CA LYS A 224 31.45 -7.34 -16.18
C LYS A 224 31.04 -6.48 -17.38
N GLU A 225 29.74 -6.40 -17.66
CA GLU A 225 29.16 -5.55 -18.69
C GLU A 225 28.96 -4.12 -18.14
N HIS A 226 30.06 -3.40 -17.89
CA HIS A 226 30.05 -2.13 -17.16
C HIS A 226 29.15 -1.07 -17.78
N ALA A 227 29.14 -0.91 -19.10
CA ALA A 227 28.28 0.07 -19.78
C ALA A 227 26.78 -0.25 -19.57
N THR A 228 26.41 -1.52 -19.69
CA THR A 228 25.03 -2.00 -19.40
C THR A 228 24.68 -1.78 -17.94
N ALA A 229 25.57 -2.10 -17.01
CA ALA A 229 25.34 -1.92 -15.59
C ALA A 229 25.13 -0.43 -15.21
N GLN A 230 25.92 0.50 -15.78
CA GLN A 230 25.75 1.94 -15.57
C GLN A 230 24.41 2.44 -16.08
N SER A 231 24.04 2.06 -17.32
CA SER A 231 22.73 2.44 -17.87
C SER A 231 21.56 1.91 -17.02
N LEU A 232 21.68 0.68 -16.48
CA LEU A 232 20.68 0.10 -15.60
C LEU A 232 20.59 0.81 -14.25
N ILE A 233 21.73 1.20 -13.65
CA ILE A 233 21.76 1.97 -12.40
C ILE A 233 21.06 3.32 -12.60
N GLN A 234 21.41 4.05 -13.66
CA GLN A 234 20.80 5.33 -13.99
C GLN A 234 19.29 5.19 -14.16
N ALA A 235 18.84 4.20 -14.94
CA ALA A 235 17.41 3.96 -15.14
C ALA A 235 16.70 3.52 -13.86
N LEU A 236 17.32 2.69 -13.01
CA LEU A 236 16.74 2.29 -11.72
C LEU A 236 16.57 3.49 -10.77
N VAL A 237 17.62 4.32 -10.63
CA VAL A 237 17.59 5.42 -9.66
C VAL A 237 16.85 6.63 -10.19
N VAL A 238 17.11 7.05 -11.44
CA VAL A 238 16.56 8.31 -12.00
C VAL A 238 15.17 8.10 -12.58
N ASP A 239 14.98 7.06 -13.42
CA ASP A 239 13.72 6.88 -14.15
C ASP A 239 12.66 6.16 -13.31
N LEU A 240 13.08 5.15 -12.51
CA LEU A 240 12.18 4.35 -11.68
C LEU A 240 12.12 4.80 -10.22
N GLY A 241 13.06 5.66 -9.78
CA GLY A 241 13.12 6.19 -8.41
C GLY A 241 13.37 5.10 -7.35
N GLU A 242 14.11 4.04 -7.71
CA GLU A 242 14.50 3.01 -6.76
C GLU A 242 15.49 3.56 -5.72
N ASP A 243 15.33 3.17 -4.46
CA ASP A 243 16.25 3.57 -3.41
C ASP A 243 17.63 2.94 -3.62
N PRO A 244 18.71 3.73 -3.71
CA PRO A 244 20.08 3.24 -3.85
C PRO A 244 20.49 2.21 -2.80
N LEU A 245 20.04 2.36 -1.56
CA LEU A 245 20.32 1.39 -0.49
C LEU A 245 19.54 0.08 -0.68
N ALA A 246 18.33 0.13 -1.24
CA ALA A 246 17.58 -1.07 -1.60
C ALA A 246 18.26 -1.85 -2.73
N ILE A 247 18.81 -1.15 -3.73
CA ILE A 247 19.62 -1.75 -4.81
C ILE A 247 20.83 -2.49 -4.22
N LEU A 248 21.60 -1.82 -3.35
CA LEU A 248 22.78 -2.44 -2.70
C LEU A 248 22.39 -3.66 -1.85
N ASN A 249 21.31 -3.55 -1.09
CA ASN A 249 20.82 -4.66 -0.27
C ASN A 249 20.44 -5.87 -1.13
N PHE A 250 19.74 -5.64 -2.26
CA PHE A 250 19.43 -6.69 -3.22
C PHE A 250 20.70 -7.36 -3.76
N LEU A 251 21.66 -6.58 -4.27
CA LEU A 251 22.91 -7.08 -4.83
C LEU A 251 23.70 -7.90 -3.80
N ARG A 252 23.82 -7.38 -2.57
CA ARG A 252 24.49 -8.08 -1.46
C ARG A 252 23.86 -9.45 -1.19
N ASN A 253 22.54 -9.50 -1.10
CA ASN A 253 21.81 -10.75 -0.86
C ASN A 253 22.01 -11.75 -2.01
N GLN A 254 22.07 -11.28 -3.26
CA GLN A 254 22.32 -12.11 -4.43
C GLN A 254 23.76 -12.70 -4.40
N TYR A 255 24.77 -11.88 -4.10
CA TYR A 255 26.16 -12.32 -4.02
C TYR A 255 26.38 -13.31 -2.87
N LEU A 256 25.75 -13.09 -1.71
CA LEU A 256 25.76 -14.06 -0.60
C LEU A 256 25.11 -15.39 -1.00
N SER A 257 23.98 -15.34 -1.72
CA SER A 257 23.35 -16.55 -2.25
C SER A 257 24.23 -17.28 -3.25
N GLY A 258 24.96 -16.53 -4.08
CA GLY A 258 25.95 -17.08 -5.00
C GLY A 258 27.10 -17.80 -4.27
N LEU A 259 27.65 -17.22 -3.21
CA LEU A 259 28.69 -17.88 -2.39
C LEU A 259 28.18 -19.18 -1.76
N ARG A 260 26.92 -19.19 -1.26
CA ARG A 260 26.31 -20.42 -0.73
C ARG A 260 26.15 -21.49 -1.81
N ALA A 261 25.82 -21.08 -3.04
CA ALA A 261 25.69 -21.97 -4.18
C ALA A 261 27.06 -22.60 -4.56
N ILE A 262 28.14 -21.80 -4.59
CA ILE A 262 29.53 -22.28 -4.83
C ILE A 262 29.95 -23.27 -3.74
N ALA A 263 29.62 -23.00 -2.48
CA ALA A 263 29.89 -23.90 -1.36
C ALA A 263 29.07 -25.21 -1.40
N GLY A 264 28.33 -25.48 -2.47
CA GLY A 264 27.57 -26.73 -2.65
C GLY A 264 26.25 -26.76 -1.85
N GLN A 265 25.85 -25.66 -1.30
CA GLN A 265 24.63 -25.57 -0.46
C GLN A 265 23.34 -25.36 -1.29
N SER A 266 23.46 -25.13 -2.61
CA SER A 266 22.30 -24.98 -3.51
C SER A 266 22.49 -25.78 -4.80
N LYS A 267 21.42 -26.47 -5.23
CA LYS A 267 21.36 -27.22 -6.50
C LYS A 267 20.53 -26.49 -7.58
N ASP A 268 20.19 -25.21 -7.37
CA ASP A 268 19.34 -24.48 -8.30
C ASP A 268 20.11 -24.13 -9.59
N ARG A 269 19.50 -24.49 -10.74
CA ARG A 269 20.02 -24.22 -12.08
C ARG A 269 20.22 -22.73 -12.36
N LYS A 270 19.46 -21.86 -11.68
CA LYS A 270 19.58 -20.39 -11.75
C LYS A 270 20.88 -19.86 -11.14
N MET A 271 21.62 -20.69 -10.41
CA MET A 271 22.87 -20.30 -9.76
C MET A 271 24.11 -20.46 -10.65
N GLN A 272 23.97 -20.95 -11.89
CA GLN A 272 25.11 -21.15 -12.81
C GLN A 272 25.91 -19.88 -13.11
N ILE A 273 25.23 -18.71 -13.15
CA ILE A 273 25.89 -17.41 -13.38
C ILE A 273 26.90 -17.08 -12.26
N PHE A 274 26.60 -17.46 -11.02
CA PHE A 274 27.50 -17.24 -9.88
C PHE A 274 28.69 -18.19 -9.92
N LEU A 275 28.49 -19.45 -10.35
CA LEU A 275 29.58 -20.43 -10.54
C LEU A 275 30.53 -19.93 -11.63
N ALA A 276 30.01 -19.36 -12.70
CA ALA A 276 30.83 -18.79 -13.78
C ALA A 276 31.62 -17.54 -13.33
N ALA A 277 31.02 -16.70 -12.47
CA ALA A 277 31.69 -15.51 -11.93
C ALA A 277 32.82 -15.84 -10.97
N GLY A 278 32.72 -16.95 -10.22
CA GLY A 278 33.71 -17.43 -9.28
C GLY A 278 33.67 -16.75 -7.90
N GLU A 279 34.21 -17.45 -6.89
CA GLU A 279 34.17 -17.02 -5.49
C GLU A 279 34.87 -15.66 -5.26
N THR A 280 36.03 -15.46 -5.87
CA THR A 280 36.82 -14.22 -5.71
C THR A 280 36.05 -13.01 -6.19
N THR A 281 35.33 -13.11 -7.32
CA THR A 281 34.48 -12.01 -7.84
C THR A 281 33.37 -11.67 -6.86
N LEU A 282 32.73 -12.69 -6.29
CA LEU A 282 31.64 -12.47 -5.34
C LEU A 282 32.12 -11.83 -4.02
N LEU A 283 33.27 -12.27 -3.49
CA LEU A 283 33.87 -11.69 -2.28
C LEU A 283 34.28 -10.23 -2.50
N ASN A 284 34.96 -9.96 -3.63
CA ASN A 284 35.32 -8.59 -4.00
C ASN A 284 34.07 -7.70 -4.13
N GLY A 285 33.02 -8.21 -4.77
CA GLY A 285 31.77 -7.49 -4.90
C GLY A 285 31.15 -7.14 -3.56
N LEU A 286 31.11 -8.05 -2.60
CA LEU A 286 30.61 -7.77 -1.26
C LEU A 286 31.41 -6.66 -0.57
N ASN A 287 32.73 -6.68 -0.67
CA ASN A 287 33.58 -5.62 -0.10
C ASN A 287 33.29 -4.25 -0.73
N VAL A 288 33.10 -4.21 -2.07
CA VAL A 288 32.73 -2.99 -2.78
C VAL A 288 31.35 -2.51 -2.33
N PHE A 289 30.34 -3.38 -2.20
CA PHE A 289 29.00 -3.00 -1.73
C PHE A 289 29.03 -2.41 -0.33
N PHE A 290 29.77 -3.01 0.62
CA PHE A 290 29.92 -2.47 1.96
C PHE A 290 30.57 -1.08 1.98
N HIS A 291 31.61 -0.89 1.15
CA HIS A 291 32.25 0.41 1.04
C HIS A 291 31.28 1.48 0.49
N VAL A 292 30.56 1.17 -0.59
CA VAL A 292 29.59 2.07 -1.21
C VAL A 292 28.41 2.37 -0.27
N GLU A 293 27.90 1.37 0.44
CA GLU A 293 26.87 1.56 1.46
C GLU A 293 27.32 2.54 2.56
N SER A 294 28.58 2.43 2.99
CA SER A 294 29.15 3.35 3.97
C SER A 294 29.27 4.77 3.43
N LEU A 295 29.66 4.97 2.16
CA LEU A 295 29.73 6.30 1.54
C LEU A 295 28.36 6.96 1.48
N ILE A 296 27.33 6.23 1.08
CA ILE A 296 25.94 6.74 0.98
C ILE A 296 25.39 7.06 2.38
N LYS A 297 25.48 6.14 3.34
CA LYS A 297 24.92 6.32 4.70
C LYS A 297 25.55 7.46 5.48
N ASN A 298 26.83 7.74 5.22
CA ASN A 298 27.52 8.84 5.89
C ASN A 298 27.46 10.16 5.11
N ASN A 299 26.71 10.23 4.02
CA ASN A 299 26.62 11.39 3.12
C ASN A 299 27.98 11.91 2.62
N TRP A 300 28.95 11.01 2.46
CA TRP A 300 30.28 11.39 1.95
C TRP A 300 30.31 11.57 0.44
N GLN A 301 29.35 10.96 -0.26
CA GLN A 301 29.22 11.03 -1.69
C GLN A 301 27.75 10.93 -2.11
N ASP A 302 27.39 11.56 -3.23
CA ASP A 302 26.10 11.39 -3.86
C ASP A 302 25.79 9.91 -4.11
N ALA A 303 24.55 9.50 -3.89
CA ALA A 303 24.17 8.10 -3.92
C ALA A 303 24.25 7.50 -5.33
N LEU A 304 23.81 8.23 -6.36
CA LEU A 304 23.90 7.80 -7.75
C LEU A 304 25.36 7.66 -8.18
N LEU A 305 26.17 8.70 -7.92
CA LEU A 305 27.60 8.70 -8.23
C LEU A 305 28.33 7.56 -7.51
N SER A 306 27.94 7.23 -6.28
CA SER A 306 28.50 6.11 -5.52
C SER A 306 28.21 4.78 -6.19
N LEU A 307 26.97 4.56 -6.68
CA LEU A 307 26.60 3.36 -7.42
C LEU A 307 27.30 3.29 -8.79
N GLU A 308 27.44 4.38 -9.52
CA GLU A 308 28.17 4.40 -10.79
C GLU A 308 29.66 4.08 -10.59
N THR A 309 30.27 4.66 -9.54
CA THR A 309 31.67 4.36 -9.18
C THR A 309 31.85 2.90 -8.78
N MET A 310 30.86 2.29 -8.15
CA MET A 310 30.82 0.88 -7.80
C MET A 310 31.04 -0.03 -9.03
N VAL A 311 30.40 0.30 -10.16
CA VAL A 311 30.51 -0.51 -11.39
C VAL A 311 31.94 -0.58 -11.88
N GLY A 312 32.69 0.51 -11.78
CA GLY A 312 34.10 0.53 -12.20
C GLY A 312 35.07 -0.24 -11.29
N ARG A 313 34.60 -0.64 -10.09
CA ARG A 313 35.40 -1.40 -9.10
C ARG A 313 35.11 -2.91 -9.09
N LEU A 314 34.03 -3.33 -9.78
CA LEU A 314 33.61 -4.71 -9.91
C LEU A 314 34.13 -5.37 -11.19
#